data_15735ee2554fb48adf7779007e0a4d03
#
_entry.id   15735ee2554fb48adf7779007e0a4d03
#
_cell.length_a   1.000
_cell.length_b   1.000
_cell.length_c   1.000
_cell.angle_alpha   90.00
_cell.angle_beta   90.00
_cell.angle_gamma   90.00
#
_symmetry.space_group_name_H-M   'P 1'
#
loop_
_entity.id
_entity.type
_entity.pdbx_description
1 polymer ?
#
loop_
_entity_poly.entity_id
_entity_poly.type
_entity_poly.pdbx_seq_one_letter_code
_entity_poly.pdbx_strand_id
1 'polypeptide(L)'
;YATGHFGKWHLNKDKKYKLGRRGDPGSRGFDDVLTTHKPGAGPKSKFDEDWHHVREITERSVAFIKKNKDQPFFCYVTHNSIHDPEIEKKSLIEKYAKKPELKKLKTNNPKQAAMLETLDKSIGRILDTLEEVELENNTLVVFNSDNGQKGSKEGKPFRGSKGDLYEAGIRMPLIIRWSGVVKPGTESAQLVISN
;
A
#
# COMPACT_ATOMS: atom_id res chain seq x y z
N TYR A 1 -3.57 5.11 -22.33
CA TYR A 1 -2.90 4.86 -21.08
C TYR A 1 -2.60 3.37 -20.97
N ALA A 2 -1.38 3.01 -20.64
CA ALA A 2 -1.08 1.68 -20.14
C ALA A 2 -1.61 1.58 -18.70
N THR A 3 -2.24 0.47 -18.32
CA THR A 3 -2.90 0.33 -17.02
C THR A 3 -2.37 -0.88 -16.26
N GLY A 4 -1.91 -0.67 -15.01
CA GLY A 4 -1.38 -1.72 -14.15
C GLY A 4 -2.08 -1.76 -12.79
N HIS A 5 -2.44 -2.96 -12.33
CA HIS A 5 -2.92 -3.20 -10.96
C HIS A 5 -2.03 -4.25 -10.28
N PHE A 6 -1.41 -3.88 -9.15
CA PHE A 6 -0.50 -4.76 -8.44
C PHE A 6 -0.84 -4.80 -6.95
N GLY A 7 -1.34 -5.95 -6.51
CA GLY A 7 -1.62 -6.18 -5.11
C GLY A 7 -3.03 -6.68 -4.81
N LYS A 8 -3.60 -6.21 -3.70
CA LYS A 8 -4.91 -6.62 -3.19
C LYS A 8 -6.03 -6.14 -4.10
N TRP A 9 -6.90 -7.08 -4.49
CA TRP A 9 -8.18 -6.80 -5.14
C TRP A 9 -9.31 -7.35 -4.30
N HIS A 10 -10.16 -6.49 -3.75
CA HIS A 10 -11.19 -6.89 -2.79
C HIS A 10 -12.64 -6.61 -3.28
N LEU A 11 -12.80 -6.41 -4.58
CA LEU A 11 -14.11 -6.19 -5.20
C LEU A 11 -14.77 -7.47 -5.69
N ASN A 12 -14.14 -8.62 -5.46
CA ASN A 12 -14.65 -9.93 -5.84
C ASN A 12 -14.68 -10.86 -4.62
N LYS A 13 -15.73 -11.69 -4.49
CA LYS A 13 -15.86 -12.66 -3.40
C LYS A 13 -14.86 -13.83 -3.52
N ASP A 14 -14.49 -14.19 -4.74
CA ASP A 14 -13.54 -15.27 -5.00
C ASP A 14 -12.11 -14.74 -4.84
N LYS A 15 -11.32 -15.43 -4.02
CA LYS A 15 -9.92 -15.10 -3.70
C LYS A 15 -8.95 -15.45 -4.82
N LYS A 16 -9.35 -16.22 -5.83
CA LYS A 16 -8.48 -16.61 -6.94
C LYS A 16 -8.75 -15.73 -8.14
N TYR A 17 -7.78 -14.92 -8.50
CA TYR A 17 -7.80 -14.20 -9.76
C TYR A 17 -7.88 -15.17 -10.95
N LYS A 18 -8.74 -14.86 -11.92
CA LYS A 18 -8.82 -15.56 -13.20
C LYS A 18 -8.82 -14.55 -14.33
N LEU A 19 -7.91 -14.71 -15.27
CA LEU A 19 -7.83 -13.84 -16.45
C LEU A 19 -9.19 -13.81 -17.17
N GLY A 20 -9.67 -12.61 -17.49
CA GLY A 20 -10.95 -12.39 -18.21
C GLY A 20 -12.22 -12.61 -17.38
N ARG A 21 -12.13 -13.00 -16.09
CA ARG A 21 -13.31 -13.16 -15.25
C ARG A 21 -13.92 -11.79 -14.92
N ARG A 22 -15.25 -11.68 -15.09
CA ARG A 22 -16.00 -10.47 -14.73
C ARG A 22 -15.79 -10.11 -13.25
N GLY A 23 -15.45 -8.84 -13.02
CA GLY A 23 -15.22 -8.30 -11.68
C GLY A 23 -13.77 -8.39 -11.20
N ASP A 24 -12.88 -9.08 -11.92
CA ASP A 24 -11.43 -9.05 -11.69
C ASP A 24 -10.79 -7.83 -12.35
N PRO A 25 -9.58 -7.42 -11.94
CA PRO A 25 -8.96 -6.18 -12.44
C PRO A 25 -8.89 -6.09 -13.96
N GLY A 26 -8.55 -7.17 -14.66
CA GLY A 26 -8.49 -7.20 -16.12
C GLY A 26 -9.82 -6.88 -16.81
N SER A 27 -10.96 -7.26 -16.19
CA SER A 27 -12.30 -6.90 -16.69
C SER A 27 -12.73 -5.47 -16.33
N ARG A 28 -11.88 -4.76 -15.60
CA ARG A 28 -12.08 -3.38 -15.13
C ARG A 28 -11.13 -2.39 -15.78
N GLY A 29 -10.44 -2.80 -16.85
CA GLY A 29 -9.58 -1.92 -17.64
C GLY A 29 -8.11 -1.93 -17.23
N PHE A 30 -7.65 -2.95 -16.47
CA PHE A 30 -6.24 -3.12 -16.20
C PHE A 30 -5.63 -4.14 -17.16
N ASP A 31 -4.60 -3.72 -17.91
CA ASP A 31 -3.91 -4.55 -18.91
C ASP A 31 -2.85 -5.46 -18.27
N ASP A 32 -2.16 -4.95 -17.26
CA ASP A 32 -1.14 -5.68 -16.51
C ASP A 32 -1.59 -5.88 -15.07
N VAL A 33 -1.73 -7.14 -14.65
CA VAL A 33 -2.36 -7.48 -13.37
C VAL A 33 -1.51 -8.47 -12.57
N LEU A 34 -1.27 -8.13 -11.31
CA LEU A 34 -0.83 -9.04 -10.26
C LEU A 34 -1.80 -8.93 -9.09
N THR A 35 -2.67 -9.93 -8.90
CA THR A 35 -3.55 -9.97 -7.73
C THR A 35 -2.91 -10.80 -6.63
N THR A 36 -2.77 -10.21 -5.45
CA THR A 36 -2.21 -10.84 -4.25
C THR A 36 -3.21 -10.85 -3.11
N HIS A 37 -2.92 -11.66 -2.08
CA HIS A 37 -3.76 -11.82 -0.92
C HIS A 37 -2.95 -11.72 0.37
N LYS A 38 -3.63 -11.46 1.48
CA LYS A 38 -3.01 -11.58 2.80
C LYS A 38 -2.49 -13.00 3.05
N PRO A 39 -1.50 -13.20 3.90
CA PRO A 39 -0.97 -14.52 4.24
C PRO A 39 -2.07 -15.54 4.59
N GLY A 40 -1.97 -16.74 4.02
CA GLY A 40 -2.94 -17.83 4.21
C GLY A 40 -4.26 -17.71 3.44
N ALA A 41 -4.47 -16.66 2.65
CA ALA A 41 -5.71 -16.44 1.90
C ALA A 41 -5.62 -16.75 0.41
N GLY A 42 -4.43 -16.95 -0.12
CA GLY A 42 -4.17 -17.20 -1.54
C GLY A 42 -2.79 -17.83 -1.77
N PRO A 43 -2.30 -17.84 -3.01
CA PRO A 43 -0.95 -18.28 -3.32
C PRO A 43 0.11 -17.53 -2.49
N LYS A 44 1.23 -18.17 -2.23
CA LYS A 44 2.38 -17.51 -1.59
C LYS A 44 3.10 -16.63 -2.61
N SER A 45 3.82 -15.61 -2.12
CA SER A 45 4.77 -14.86 -2.93
C SER A 45 5.82 -15.80 -3.54
N LYS A 46 6.32 -15.45 -4.70
CA LYS A 46 7.47 -16.11 -5.34
C LYS A 46 8.81 -15.83 -4.64
N PHE A 47 8.83 -14.89 -3.69
CA PHE A 47 10.01 -14.56 -2.89
C PHE A 47 9.88 -15.13 -1.48
N ASP A 48 11.00 -15.59 -0.93
CA ASP A 48 11.06 -16.03 0.45
C ASP A 48 10.85 -14.87 1.43
N GLU A 49 10.24 -15.16 2.56
CA GLU A 49 9.94 -14.20 3.63
C GLU A 49 9.16 -12.94 3.15
N ASP A 50 8.36 -13.09 2.09
CA ASP A 50 7.50 -12.03 1.54
C ASP A 50 6.01 -12.38 1.75
N TRP A 51 5.62 -12.57 2.99
CA TRP A 51 4.28 -13.08 3.38
C TRP A 51 3.13 -12.20 2.91
N HIS A 52 3.36 -10.87 2.82
CA HIS A 52 2.38 -9.90 2.35
C HIS A 52 2.58 -9.49 0.89
N HIS A 53 3.44 -10.19 0.16
CA HIS A 53 3.79 -9.89 -1.24
C HIS A 53 4.34 -8.48 -1.46
N VAL A 54 4.92 -7.85 -0.44
CA VAL A 54 5.41 -6.46 -0.58
C VAL A 54 6.49 -6.39 -1.63
N ARG A 55 7.47 -7.32 -1.60
CA ARG A 55 8.53 -7.38 -2.61
C ARG A 55 8.00 -7.70 -4.00
N GLU A 56 7.09 -8.67 -4.11
CA GLU A 56 6.54 -9.09 -5.40
C GLU A 56 5.74 -7.96 -6.06
N ILE A 57 4.92 -7.23 -5.28
CA ILE A 57 4.19 -6.06 -5.72
C ILE A 57 5.16 -4.96 -6.18
N THR A 58 6.21 -4.69 -5.40
CA THR A 58 7.23 -3.67 -5.71
C THR A 58 7.92 -3.97 -7.04
N GLU A 59 8.46 -5.19 -7.19
CA GLU A 59 9.17 -5.60 -8.41
C GLU A 59 8.27 -5.52 -9.65
N ARG A 60 7.00 -5.88 -9.50
CA ARG A 60 6.04 -5.80 -10.60
C ARG A 60 5.70 -4.36 -10.97
N SER A 61 5.52 -3.48 -9.98
CA SER A 61 5.28 -2.06 -10.19
C SER A 61 6.48 -1.37 -10.86
N VAL A 62 7.68 -1.66 -10.39
CA VAL A 62 8.94 -1.16 -10.99
C VAL A 62 9.08 -1.60 -12.44
N ALA A 63 8.84 -2.88 -12.73
CA ALA A 63 8.91 -3.41 -14.09
C ALA A 63 7.87 -2.74 -15.01
N PHE A 64 6.65 -2.52 -14.52
CA PHE A 64 5.59 -1.84 -15.25
C PHE A 64 5.95 -0.38 -15.58
N ILE A 65 6.45 0.37 -14.61
CA ILE A 65 6.87 1.77 -14.80
C ILE A 65 7.99 1.85 -15.84
N LYS A 66 9.03 1.02 -15.71
CA LYS A 66 10.15 0.98 -16.66
C LYS A 66 9.72 0.61 -18.08
N LYS A 67 8.80 -0.34 -18.21
CA LYS A 67 8.26 -0.77 -19.52
C LYS A 67 7.45 0.33 -20.21
N ASN A 68 6.76 1.15 -19.44
CA ASN A 68 5.80 2.13 -19.97
C ASN A 68 6.28 3.58 -19.84
N LYS A 69 7.57 3.82 -19.59
CA LYS A 69 8.14 5.15 -19.35
C LYS A 69 7.93 6.16 -20.48
N ASP A 70 7.76 5.69 -21.70
CA ASP A 70 7.65 6.52 -22.90
C ASP A 70 6.19 6.77 -23.33
N GLN A 71 5.22 6.40 -22.48
CA GLN A 71 3.79 6.62 -22.73
C GLN A 71 3.02 6.92 -21.44
N PRO A 72 1.85 7.56 -21.52
CA PRO A 72 1.01 7.74 -20.34
C PRO A 72 0.60 6.40 -19.73
N PHE A 73 0.68 6.29 -18.39
CA PHE A 73 0.26 5.11 -17.65
C PHE A 73 -0.54 5.45 -16.39
N PHE A 74 -1.29 4.47 -15.91
CA PHE A 74 -1.92 4.44 -14.59
C PHE A 74 -1.45 3.19 -13.85
N CYS A 75 -0.69 3.37 -12.78
CA CYS A 75 -0.15 2.30 -11.94
C CYS A 75 -0.87 2.30 -10.58
N TYR A 76 -1.73 1.31 -10.34
CA TYR A 76 -2.49 1.17 -9.10
C TYR A 76 -1.86 0.09 -8.22
N VAL A 77 -1.19 0.53 -7.15
CA VAL A 77 -0.43 -0.34 -6.24
C VAL A 77 -1.19 -0.49 -4.92
N THR A 78 -1.66 -1.70 -4.63
CA THR A 78 -2.52 -1.99 -3.48
C THR A 78 -1.88 -3.03 -2.57
N HIS A 79 -1.05 -2.58 -1.64
CA HIS A 79 -0.36 -3.47 -0.72
C HIS A 79 -1.33 -4.20 0.23
N ASN A 80 -1.00 -5.47 0.56
CA ASN A 80 -1.69 -6.22 1.63
C ASN A 80 -1.19 -5.79 3.02
N SER A 81 0.02 -5.28 3.12
CA SER A 81 0.58 -4.71 4.36
C SER A 81 -0.17 -3.40 4.69
N ILE A 82 -0.51 -3.19 5.92
CA ILE A 82 -0.18 -3.86 7.17
C ILE A 82 -1.37 -4.68 7.74
N HIS A 83 -2.08 -5.42 6.91
CA HIS A 83 -3.22 -6.25 7.33
C HIS A 83 -2.74 -7.47 8.13
N ASP A 84 -3.61 -8.01 8.99
CA ASP A 84 -3.36 -9.31 9.67
C ASP A 84 -3.17 -10.47 8.67
N PRO A 85 -2.42 -11.51 9.07
CA PRO A 85 -1.63 -11.67 10.30
C PRO A 85 -0.39 -10.78 10.29
N GLU A 86 0.00 -10.24 11.45
CA GLU A 86 1.23 -9.47 11.59
C GLU A 86 2.45 -10.37 11.54
N ILE A 87 3.06 -10.47 10.35
CA ILE A 87 4.22 -11.32 10.09
C ILE A 87 5.28 -10.50 9.35
N GLU A 88 6.51 -10.55 9.84
CA GLU A 88 7.67 -9.90 9.23
C GLU A 88 8.95 -10.66 9.65
N LYS A 89 10.07 -10.37 9.00
CA LYS A 89 11.39 -10.94 9.31
C LYS A 89 11.73 -10.76 10.77
N LYS A 90 12.18 -11.85 11.41
CA LYS A 90 12.53 -11.86 12.83
C LYS A 90 13.54 -10.76 13.18
N SER A 91 14.59 -10.60 12.35
CA SER A 91 15.61 -9.57 12.53
C SER A 91 15.04 -8.15 12.56
N LEU A 92 14.05 -7.87 11.71
CA LEU A 92 13.41 -6.58 11.64
C LEU A 92 12.47 -6.32 12.84
N ILE A 93 11.75 -7.35 13.28
CA ILE A 93 10.94 -7.29 14.50
C ILE A 93 11.82 -7.04 15.72
N GLU A 94 12.96 -7.74 15.84
CA GLU A 94 13.93 -7.55 16.93
C GLU A 94 14.54 -6.15 16.93
N LYS A 95 14.83 -5.58 15.76
CA LYS A 95 15.26 -4.18 15.62
C LYS A 95 14.28 -3.24 16.31
N TYR A 96 12.98 -3.37 16.03
CA TYR A 96 11.95 -2.50 16.60
C TYR A 96 11.67 -2.80 18.09
N ALA A 97 11.73 -4.06 18.51
CA ALA A 97 11.57 -4.43 19.89
C ALA A 97 12.65 -3.82 20.83
N LYS A 98 13.81 -3.48 20.27
CA LYS A 98 14.91 -2.81 20.99
C LYS A 98 14.78 -1.30 21.06
N LYS A 99 13.91 -0.66 20.24
CA LYS A 99 13.76 0.81 20.22
C LYS A 99 13.11 1.33 21.50
N PRO A 100 13.78 2.19 22.28
CA PRO A 100 13.22 2.75 23.55
C PRO A 100 11.93 3.55 23.32
N GLU A 101 11.83 4.26 22.19
CA GLU A 101 10.67 5.09 21.83
C GLU A 101 9.43 4.23 21.67
N LEU A 102 9.54 3.08 21.02
CA LEU A 102 8.42 2.18 20.81
C LEU A 102 7.91 1.60 22.14
N LYS A 103 8.82 1.34 23.09
CA LYS A 103 8.47 0.83 24.44
C LYS A 103 7.65 1.82 25.25
N LYS A 104 7.74 3.11 24.96
CA LYS A 104 6.98 4.19 25.63
C LYS A 104 5.58 4.35 25.05
N LEU A 105 5.32 3.80 23.88
CA LEU A 105 4.00 3.88 23.26
C LEU A 105 3.05 2.84 23.88
N LYS A 106 1.82 3.22 24.15
CA LYS A 106 0.78 2.30 24.63
C LYS A 106 0.50 1.17 23.63
N THR A 107 0.65 1.46 22.35
CA THR A 107 0.48 0.55 21.21
C THR A 107 1.79 -0.12 20.80
N ASN A 108 2.70 -0.39 21.75
CA ASN A 108 3.98 -1.03 21.47
C ASN A 108 3.80 -2.30 20.61
N ASN A 109 3.97 -2.16 19.30
CA ASN A 109 3.82 -3.26 18.35
C ASN A 109 5.03 -3.33 17.40
N PRO A 110 6.10 -4.05 17.78
CA PRO A 110 7.29 -4.21 16.96
C PRO A 110 7.04 -4.87 15.60
N LYS A 111 6.05 -5.78 15.52
CA LYS A 111 5.70 -6.44 14.26
C LYS A 111 5.11 -5.44 13.26
N GLN A 112 4.16 -4.64 13.72
CA GLN A 112 3.54 -3.63 12.86
C GLN A 112 4.56 -2.57 12.42
N ALA A 113 5.46 -2.14 13.32
CA ALA A 113 6.53 -1.21 12.99
C ALA A 113 7.50 -1.80 11.94
N ALA A 114 7.81 -3.08 12.04
CA ALA A 114 8.62 -3.80 11.06
C ALA A 114 7.92 -3.88 9.69
N MET A 115 6.63 -4.19 9.67
CA MET A 115 5.82 -4.22 8.44
C MET A 115 5.73 -2.83 7.78
N LEU A 116 5.62 -1.76 8.57
CA LEU A 116 5.64 -0.39 8.07
C LEU A 116 6.99 -0.03 7.43
N GLU A 117 8.13 -0.43 8.02
CA GLU A 117 9.43 -0.20 7.38
C GLU A 117 9.55 -0.94 6.05
N THR A 118 9.04 -2.17 5.96
CA THR A 118 9.06 -2.93 4.71
C THR A 118 8.18 -2.27 3.64
N LEU A 119 7.01 -1.76 4.03
CA LEU A 119 6.12 -1.01 3.15
C LEU A 119 6.75 0.32 2.69
N ASP A 120 7.35 1.07 3.61
CA ASP A 120 8.04 2.34 3.32
C ASP A 120 9.17 2.15 2.32
N LYS A 121 9.99 1.11 2.48
CA LYS A 121 11.03 0.74 1.51
C LYS A 121 10.47 0.40 0.12
N SER A 122 9.31 -0.23 0.07
CA SER A 122 8.62 -0.51 -1.19
C SER A 122 8.22 0.78 -1.90
N ILE A 123 7.61 1.70 -1.16
CA ILE A 123 7.20 3.00 -1.69
C ILE A 123 8.43 3.79 -2.15
N GLY A 124 9.48 3.84 -1.33
CA GLY A 124 10.77 4.45 -1.69
C GLY A 124 11.30 3.90 -3.01
N ARG A 125 11.35 2.56 -3.15
CA ARG A 125 11.83 1.92 -4.39
C ARG A 125 11.00 2.30 -5.63
N ILE A 126 9.68 2.46 -5.49
CA ILE A 126 8.81 2.91 -6.59
C ILE A 126 9.12 4.37 -6.94
N LEU A 127 9.29 5.23 -5.94
CA LEU A 127 9.65 6.64 -6.14
C LEU A 127 11.04 6.80 -6.78
N ASP A 128 12.03 6.05 -6.30
CA ASP A 128 13.38 6.01 -6.89
C ASP A 128 13.33 5.56 -8.36
N THR A 129 12.41 4.64 -8.69
CA THR A 129 12.23 4.21 -10.09
C THR A 129 11.70 5.33 -10.97
N LEU A 130 10.78 6.15 -10.48
CA LEU A 130 10.30 7.32 -11.25
C LEU A 130 11.45 8.31 -11.52
N GLU A 131 12.34 8.51 -10.54
CA GLU A 131 13.54 9.32 -10.71
C GLU A 131 14.53 8.69 -11.69
N GLU A 132 14.83 7.39 -11.54
CA GLU A 132 15.71 6.62 -12.46
C GLU A 132 15.29 6.72 -13.94
N VAL A 133 13.99 6.86 -14.21
CA VAL A 133 13.45 6.96 -15.57
C VAL A 133 13.01 8.39 -15.94
N GLU A 134 13.40 9.39 -15.15
CA GLU A 134 13.18 10.83 -15.38
C GLU A 134 11.69 11.23 -15.46
N LEU A 135 10.82 10.52 -14.70
CA LEU A 135 9.37 10.77 -14.67
C LEU A 135 8.88 11.42 -13.38
N GLU A 136 9.74 11.71 -12.40
CA GLU A 136 9.34 12.25 -11.09
C GLU A 136 8.63 13.62 -11.18
N ASN A 137 8.94 14.42 -12.21
CA ASN A 137 8.32 15.73 -12.45
C ASN A 137 7.04 15.65 -13.31
N ASN A 138 6.81 14.51 -13.97
CA ASN A 138 5.66 14.29 -14.84
C ASN A 138 4.72 13.19 -14.31
N THR A 139 4.81 12.88 -13.02
CA THR A 139 3.96 11.85 -12.39
C THR A 139 3.26 12.42 -11.17
N LEU A 140 1.93 12.34 -11.16
CA LEU A 140 1.11 12.54 -9.97
C LEU A 140 1.17 11.26 -9.14
N VAL A 141 1.73 11.33 -7.93
CA VAL A 141 1.73 10.25 -6.95
C VAL A 141 0.71 10.53 -5.87
N VAL A 142 -0.22 9.60 -5.67
CA VAL A 142 -1.23 9.66 -4.60
C VAL A 142 -1.03 8.48 -3.66
N PHE A 143 -0.84 8.76 -2.39
CA PHE A 143 -0.75 7.76 -1.33
C PHE A 143 -1.93 7.91 -0.37
N ASN A 144 -2.65 6.82 -0.13
CA ASN A 144 -3.73 6.76 0.85
C ASN A 144 -3.83 5.36 1.47
N SER A 145 -4.68 5.22 2.49
CA SER A 145 -5.11 3.91 3.02
C SER A 145 -6.51 3.57 2.53
N ASP A 146 -6.85 2.28 2.49
CA ASP A 146 -8.17 1.79 2.07
C ASP A 146 -9.25 1.96 3.15
N ASN A 147 -8.86 2.13 4.40
CA ASN A 147 -9.74 2.33 5.56
C ASN A 147 -8.97 2.93 6.75
N GLY A 148 -9.73 3.35 7.74
CA GLY A 148 -9.18 3.85 8.99
C GLY A 148 -8.56 2.77 9.87
N GLN A 149 -8.16 3.14 11.08
CA GLN A 149 -7.40 2.32 12.01
C GLN A 149 -8.18 1.09 12.47
N LYS A 150 -7.53 -0.09 12.46
CA LYS A 150 -8.06 -1.29 13.11
C LYS A 150 -7.93 -1.15 14.63
N GLY A 151 -9.06 -1.32 15.32
CA GLY A 151 -9.31 -1.18 16.70
C GLY A 151 -8.15 -1.17 17.69
N SER A 152 -8.01 -0.10 18.36
CA SER A 152 -7.75 -0.14 19.77
C SER A 152 -8.96 0.51 20.45
N LYS A 153 -9.44 -0.04 21.57
CA LYS A 153 -10.34 0.67 22.48
C LYS A 153 -9.75 2.05 22.88
N GLU A 154 -8.53 2.31 22.44
CA GLU A 154 -7.70 3.48 22.63
C GLU A 154 -7.44 4.27 21.34
N GLY A 155 -8.31 4.18 20.32
CA GLY A 155 -8.22 4.93 19.06
C GLY A 155 -8.15 6.44 19.19
N LYS A 156 -7.50 6.90 20.25
CA LYS A 156 -7.22 8.30 20.48
C LYS A 156 -6.30 8.86 19.39
N PRO A 157 -6.61 10.02 18.88
CA PRO A 157 -7.66 10.95 19.41
C PRO A 157 -9.08 10.70 18.86
N PHE A 158 -9.27 9.72 17.94
CA PHE A 158 -10.54 9.53 17.25
C PHE A 158 -11.39 8.39 17.83
N ARG A 159 -12.72 8.57 17.78
CA ARG A 159 -13.69 7.56 18.19
C ARG A 159 -13.80 6.46 17.12
N GLY A 160 -14.05 5.21 17.56
CA GLY A 160 -14.35 4.06 16.73
C GLY A 160 -13.10 3.33 16.24
N SER A 161 -13.28 2.52 15.22
CA SER A 161 -12.24 1.70 14.59
C SER A 161 -12.65 1.27 13.18
N LYS A 162 -11.77 0.61 12.44
CA LYS A 162 -12.10 -0.01 11.14
C LYS A 162 -13.42 -0.78 11.21
N GLY A 163 -14.33 -0.45 10.32
CA GLY A 163 -15.70 -1.00 10.26
C GLY A 163 -16.77 -0.10 10.89
N ASP A 164 -16.37 0.90 11.69
CA ASP A 164 -17.29 1.91 12.22
C ASP A 164 -17.34 3.13 11.29
N LEU A 165 -18.47 3.85 11.32
CA LEU A 165 -18.65 5.11 10.59
C LEU A 165 -18.17 6.35 11.39
N TYR A 166 -17.35 6.14 12.43
CA TYR A 166 -16.70 7.19 13.18
C TYR A 166 -15.32 7.52 12.62
N GLU A 167 -14.75 8.66 13.02
CA GLU A 167 -13.47 9.17 12.54
C GLU A 167 -12.35 8.12 12.47
N ALA A 168 -12.18 7.30 13.52
CA ALA A 168 -11.11 6.28 13.51
C ALA A 168 -11.33 5.17 12.47
N GLY A 169 -12.57 4.95 12.02
CA GLY A 169 -12.90 3.95 11.00
C GLY A 169 -12.80 4.44 9.57
N ILE A 170 -13.05 5.73 9.34
CA ILE A 170 -13.14 6.31 7.98
C ILE A 170 -12.04 7.31 7.67
N ARG A 171 -11.39 7.91 8.66
CA ARG A 171 -10.32 8.89 8.44
C ARG A 171 -9.03 8.20 8.02
N MET A 172 -8.52 8.59 6.88
CA MET A 172 -7.31 8.03 6.26
C MET A 172 -6.31 9.15 5.94
N PRO A 173 -4.99 8.85 5.97
CA PRO A 173 -4.03 9.76 5.40
C PRO A 173 -4.22 9.85 3.88
N LEU A 174 -4.06 11.06 3.35
CA LEU A 174 -3.93 11.31 1.92
C LEU A 174 -2.72 12.19 1.71
N ILE A 175 -1.76 11.71 0.94
CA ILE A 175 -0.55 12.44 0.58
C ILE A 175 -0.49 12.53 -0.94
N ILE A 176 -0.26 13.72 -1.45
CA ILE A 176 -0.13 13.99 -2.88
C ILE A 176 1.25 14.58 -3.14
N ARG A 177 1.97 14.00 -4.10
CA ARG A 177 3.23 14.52 -4.61
C ARG A 177 3.12 14.72 -6.12
N TRP A 178 3.39 15.94 -6.57
CA TRP A 178 3.55 16.26 -7.98
C TRP A 178 4.56 17.41 -8.09
N SER A 179 5.79 17.08 -8.40
CA SER A 179 6.89 18.02 -8.48
C SER A 179 6.58 19.15 -9.47
N GLY A 180 6.86 20.40 -9.05
CA GLY A 180 6.57 21.58 -9.88
C GLY A 180 5.08 22.02 -9.93
N VAL A 181 4.13 21.20 -9.45
CA VAL A 181 2.69 21.50 -9.44
C VAL A 181 2.16 21.66 -8.02
N VAL A 182 2.45 20.70 -7.14
CA VAL A 182 2.05 20.75 -5.73
C VAL A 182 3.19 21.31 -4.90
N LYS A 183 2.95 22.43 -4.20
CA LYS A 183 3.95 23.04 -3.33
C LYS A 183 4.25 22.14 -2.14
N PRO A 184 5.52 21.78 -1.88
CA PRO A 184 5.90 20.96 -0.72
C PRO A 184 5.47 21.57 0.61
N GLY A 185 5.09 20.74 1.57
CA GLY A 185 4.74 21.15 2.93
C GLY A 185 3.40 21.90 3.04
N THR A 186 2.55 21.87 2.00
CA THR A 186 1.20 22.43 2.08
C THR A 186 0.22 21.40 2.65
N GLU A 187 -0.76 21.88 3.40
CA GLU A 187 -1.86 21.09 3.95
C GLU A 187 -3.20 21.63 3.46
N SER A 188 -4.20 20.77 3.34
CA SER A 188 -5.56 21.13 2.97
C SER A 188 -6.55 20.52 3.98
N ALA A 189 -7.52 21.31 4.41
CA ALA A 189 -8.64 20.84 5.23
C ALA A 189 -9.82 20.34 4.38
N GLN A 190 -9.67 20.30 3.05
CA GLN A 190 -10.70 19.79 2.15
C GLN A 190 -10.98 18.32 2.43
N LEU A 191 -12.26 17.99 2.62
CA LEU A 191 -12.70 16.59 2.70
C LEU A 191 -12.67 15.96 1.31
N VAL A 192 -12.07 14.78 1.22
CA VAL A 192 -11.95 14.02 -0.01
C VAL A 192 -12.42 12.59 0.25
N ILE A 193 -13.08 11.99 -0.73
CA ILE A 193 -13.51 10.60 -0.71
C ILE A 193 -12.71 9.85 -1.77
N SER A 194 -12.22 8.65 -1.43
CA SER A 194 -11.39 7.81 -2.31
C SER A 194 -12.22 6.91 -3.26
N ASN A 195 -13.33 7.40 -3.78
CA ASN A 195 -14.21 6.66 -4.71
C ASN A 195 -13.93 7.05 -6.15
#